data_1c30eb802885f47a8c49e10cebbe251e
#
_entry.id   1c30eb802885f47a8c49e10cebbe251e
#
_cell.length_a   1.000
_cell.length_b   1.000
_cell.length_c   1.000
_cell.angle_alpha   90.00
_cell.angle_beta   90.00
_cell.angle_gamma   90.00
#
_symmetry.space_group_name_H-M   'P 1'
#
loop_
_entity.id
_entity.type
_entity.pdbx_description
1 polymer ?
#
loop_
_entity_poly.entity_id
_entity_poly.type
_entity_poly.pdbx_seq_one_letter_code
_entity_poly.pdbx_strand_id
1 'polypeptide(L)'
;VVGGYQIIKRLAAGGFGVVYLAEDPDHHLVALKEYLPSSLAERSPGELTPRVKPEKQPLYRLGLKSFFEEGRSLAQISHPSVVSVLNFLRENETVYMVMNYLQGDTLQDFIVTARDMKRDKVFRESTIRSLFDEILKGLRIVHQHKMLHLDIKPAN
;
A
#
# COMPACT_ATOMS: atom_id res chain seq x y z
N VAL A 1 -5.15 -18.34 -2.69
CA VAL A 1 -6.31 -17.68 -2.08
C VAL A 1 -5.93 -17.30 -0.66
N VAL A 2 -6.28 -16.11 -0.21
CA VAL A 2 -6.06 -15.60 1.13
C VAL A 2 -7.38 -14.99 1.61
N GLY A 3 -7.98 -15.54 2.67
CA GLY A 3 -9.23 -15.02 3.26
C GLY A 3 -10.39 -14.88 2.28
N GLY A 4 -10.46 -15.72 1.26
CA GLY A 4 -11.45 -15.65 0.18
C GLY A 4 -11.03 -14.80 -1.03
N TYR A 5 -9.92 -14.05 -0.94
CA TYR A 5 -9.39 -13.26 -2.05
C TYR A 5 -8.45 -14.09 -2.92
N GLN A 6 -8.68 -14.08 -4.22
CA GLN A 6 -7.83 -14.78 -5.18
C GLN A 6 -6.68 -13.87 -5.62
N ILE A 7 -5.45 -14.23 -5.26
CA ILE A 7 -4.26 -13.48 -5.70
C ILE A 7 -4.07 -13.67 -7.21
N ILE A 8 -3.98 -12.57 -7.94
CA ILE A 8 -3.76 -12.55 -9.39
C ILE A 8 -2.26 -12.40 -9.67
N LYS A 9 -1.63 -11.35 -9.12
CA LYS A 9 -0.21 -11.08 -9.30
C LYS A 9 0.34 -10.19 -8.20
N ARG A 10 1.67 -10.16 -8.05
CA ARG A 10 2.37 -9.19 -7.21
C ARG A 10 2.46 -7.85 -7.95
N LEU A 11 2.06 -6.77 -7.29
CA LEU A 11 2.18 -5.39 -7.79
C LEU A 11 3.49 -4.74 -7.36
N ALA A 12 3.82 -4.87 -6.06
CA ALA A 12 5.01 -4.26 -5.49
C ALA A 12 5.58 -5.09 -4.36
N ALA A 13 6.88 -4.92 -4.08
CA ALA A 13 7.52 -5.43 -2.87
C ALA A 13 8.48 -4.37 -2.35
N GLY A 14 8.50 -4.17 -1.04
CA GLY A 14 9.34 -3.18 -0.38
C GLY A 14 9.81 -3.64 0.99
N GLY A 15 10.50 -2.76 1.71
CA GLY A 15 11.06 -3.07 3.02
C GLY A 15 10.05 -3.50 4.08
N PHE A 16 8.79 -3.06 3.96
CA PHE A 16 7.73 -3.32 4.94
C PHE A 16 6.77 -4.44 4.54
N GLY A 17 6.77 -4.88 3.28
CA GLY A 17 5.86 -5.93 2.85
C GLY A 17 5.68 -6.03 1.34
N VAL A 18 4.64 -6.73 0.96
CA VAL A 18 4.30 -7.04 -0.44
C VAL A 18 2.88 -6.59 -0.73
N VAL A 19 2.66 -6.03 -1.91
CA VAL A 19 1.33 -5.66 -2.40
C VAL A 19 0.97 -6.56 -3.58
N TYR A 20 -0.21 -7.13 -3.52
CA TYR A 20 -0.77 -7.99 -4.56
C TYR A 20 -2.02 -7.35 -5.17
N LEU A 21 -2.22 -7.59 -6.46
CA LEU A 21 -3.53 -7.50 -7.09
C LEU A 21 -4.28 -8.78 -6.77
N ALA A 22 -5.49 -8.66 -6.29
CA ALA A 22 -6.37 -9.78 -6.01
C ALA A 22 -7.80 -9.50 -6.47
N GLU A 23 -8.61 -10.53 -6.50
CA GLU A 23 -10.04 -10.48 -6.79
C GLU A 23 -10.79 -10.93 -5.54
N ASP A 24 -11.83 -10.21 -5.17
CA ASP A 24 -12.72 -10.56 -4.08
C ASP A 24 -13.76 -11.63 -4.52
N PRO A 25 -14.58 -12.18 -3.61
CA PRO A 25 -15.62 -13.15 -3.95
C PRO A 25 -16.66 -12.65 -4.95
N ASP A 26 -16.84 -11.35 -5.09
CA ASP A 26 -17.77 -10.71 -6.02
C ASP A 26 -17.09 -10.27 -7.34
N HIS A 27 -15.87 -10.79 -7.58
CA HIS A 27 -15.07 -10.49 -8.78
C HIS A 27 -14.60 -9.04 -8.92
N HIS A 28 -14.55 -8.26 -7.84
CA HIS A 28 -13.95 -6.93 -7.87
C HIS A 28 -12.45 -6.97 -7.62
N LEU A 29 -11.72 -6.13 -8.33
CA LEU A 29 -10.28 -6.01 -8.14
C LEU A 29 -9.97 -5.20 -6.87
N VAL A 30 -9.09 -5.76 -6.04
CA VAL A 30 -8.60 -5.15 -4.80
C VAL A 30 -7.07 -5.22 -4.73
N ALA A 31 -6.48 -4.34 -3.91
CA ALA A 31 -5.07 -4.43 -3.54
C ALA A 31 -4.95 -5.05 -2.15
N LEU A 32 -4.17 -6.13 -2.03
CA LEU A 32 -3.81 -6.76 -0.76
C LEU A 32 -2.39 -6.36 -0.37
N LYS A 33 -2.24 -5.61 0.72
CA LYS A 33 -0.94 -5.31 1.31
C LYS A 33 -0.66 -6.27 2.45
N GLU A 34 0.36 -7.10 2.29
CA GLU A 34 0.82 -8.06 3.28
C GLU A 34 1.93 -7.47 4.13
N TYR A 35 1.88 -7.68 5.45
CA TYR A 35 2.99 -7.40 6.34
C TYR A 35 4.05 -8.50 6.19
N LEU A 36 5.13 -8.22 5.47
CA LEU A 36 6.25 -9.13 5.22
C LEU A 36 7.55 -8.33 5.18
N PRO A 37 8.01 -7.78 6.31
CA PRO A 37 9.21 -6.95 6.34
C PRO A 37 10.46 -7.80 6.06
N SER A 38 11.16 -7.49 4.97
CA SER A 38 12.35 -8.23 4.50
C SER A 38 13.50 -8.27 5.51
N SER A 39 13.55 -7.32 6.44
CA SER A 39 14.53 -7.30 7.53
C SER A 39 14.22 -8.29 8.66
N LEU A 40 12.99 -8.77 8.78
CA LEU A 40 12.52 -9.60 9.90
C LEU A 40 12.03 -10.98 9.46
N ALA A 41 11.47 -11.10 8.26
CA ALA A 41 10.82 -12.30 7.78
C ALA A 41 11.23 -12.62 6.35
N GLU A 42 11.30 -13.89 6.04
CA GLU A 42 11.57 -14.43 4.71
C GLU A 42 10.49 -15.44 4.34
N ARG A 43 10.21 -15.56 3.06
CA ARG A 43 9.30 -16.59 2.54
C ARG A 43 9.96 -17.31 1.38
N SER A 44 10.07 -18.63 1.49
CA SER A 44 10.57 -19.46 0.40
C SER A 44 9.49 -19.62 -0.69
N PRO A 45 9.89 -19.82 -1.95
CA PRO A 45 8.95 -20.13 -3.02
C PRO A 45 8.07 -21.32 -2.67
N GLY A 46 6.74 -21.19 -2.83
CA GLY A 46 5.76 -22.21 -2.51
C GLY A 46 5.31 -22.26 -1.05
N GLU A 47 5.93 -21.54 -0.13
CA GLU A 47 5.47 -21.45 1.25
C GLU A 47 4.46 -20.29 1.41
N LEU A 48 3.45 -20.51 2.25
CA LEU A 48 2.45 -19.49 2.57
C LEU A 48 2.85 -18.69 3.82
N THR A 49 3.41 -19.35 4.81
CA THR A 49 3.79 -18.78 6.10
C THR A 49 5.20 -18.17 6.05
N PRO A 50 5.40 -16.93 6.51
CA PRO A 50 6.73 -16.34 6.65
C PRO A 50 7.58 -17.08 7.69
N ARG A 51 8.86 -17.23 7.42
CA ARG A 51 9.85 -17.70 8.39
C ARG A 51 10.45 -16.50 9.10
N VAL A 52 10.34 -16.49 10.42
CA VAL A 52 10.92 -15.46 11.29
C VAL A 52 11.88 -16.12 12.26
N LYS A 53 13.12 -15.65 12.30
CA LYS A 53 14.12 -16.17 13.24
C LYS A 53 13.67 -15.94 14.70
N PRO A 54 13.96 -16.86 15.64
CA PRO A 54 13.52 -16.75 17.03
C PRO A 54 13.84 -15.42 17.69
N GLU A 55 15.03 -14.89 17.48
CA GLU A 55 15.50 -13.60 18.03
C GLU A 55 14.73 -12.38 17.46
N LYS A 56 14.13 -12.51 16.29
CA LYS A 56 13.34 -11.45 15.63
C LYS A 56 11.83 -11.54 15.90
N GLN A 57 11.36 -12.63 16.49
CA GLN A 57 9.93 -12.89 16.76
C GLN A 57 9.25 -11.76 17.57
N PRO A 58 9.85 -11.22 18.65
CA PRO A 58 9.21 -10.14 19.41
C PRO A 58 8.99 -8.89 18.55
N LEU A 59 9.99 -8.51 17.73
CA LEU A 59 9.91 -7.35 16.84
C LEU A 59 8.91 -7.56 15.71
N TYR A 60 8.86 -8.76 15.14
CA TYR A 60 7.90 -9.13 14.11
C TYR A 60 6.45 -9.02 14.65
N ARG A 61 6.18 -9.55 15.85
CA ARG A 61 4.85 -9.45 16.49
C ARG A 61 4.45 -8.02 16.80
N LEU A 62 5.40 -7.20 17.26
CA LEU A 62 5.15 -5.77 17.48
C LEU A 62 4.78 -5.07 16.17
N GLY A 63 5.51 -5.34 15.10
CA GLY A 63 5.23 -4.79 13.77
C GLY A 63 3.88 -5.25 13.19
N LEU A 64 3.49 -6.52 13.39
CA LEU A 64 2.15 -7.01 13.02
C LEU A 64 1.06 -6.20 13.71
N LYS A 65 1.22 -5.93 15.02
CA LYS A 65 0.28 -5.13 15.80
C LYS A 65 0.23 -3.71 15.27
N SER A 66 1.37 -3.07 15.06
CA SER A 66 1.46 -1.70 14.55
C SER A 66 0.84 -1.57 13.16
N PHE A 67 1.10 -2.53 12.26
CA PHE A 67 0.51 -2.57 10.91
C PHE A 67 -1.02 -2.67 10.96
N PHE A 68 -1.54 -3.49 11.86
CA PHE A 68 -2.98 -3.63 12.04
C PHE A 68 -3.61 -2.34 12.62
N GLU A 69 -3.00 -1.73 13.63
CA GLU A 69 -3.47 -0.48 14.25
C GLU A 69 -3.42 0.70 13.30
N GLU A 70 -2.33 0.83 12.51
CA GLU A 70 -2.20 1.83 11.45
C GLU A 70 -3.31 1.68 10.41
N GLY A 71 -3.49 0.47 9.90
CA GLY A 71 -4.52 0.21 8.91
C GLY A 71 -5.94 0.44 9.45
N ARG A 72 -6.20 0.09 10.73
CA ARG A 72 -7.48 0.39 11.37
C ARG A 72 -7.74 1.89 11.44
N SER A 73 -6.73 2.69 11.69
CA SER A 73 -6.83 4.15 11.68
C SER A 73 -7.09 4.68 10.27
N LEU A 74 -6.40 4.13 9.26
CA LEU A 74 -6.65 4.45 7.85
C LEU A 74 -8.07 4.10 7.41
N ALA A 75 -8.64 2.99 7.88
CA ALA A 75 -10.00 2.58 7.56
C ALA A 75 -11.08 3.56 8.03
N GLN A 76 -10.76 4.48 8.94
CA GLN A 76 -11.66 5.54 9.39
C GLN A 76 -11.63 6.78 8.47
N ILE A 77 -10.70 6.83 7.52
CA ILE A 77 -10.53 7.96 6.61
C ILE A 77 -11.30 7.69 5.32
N SER A 78 -12.25 8.58 5.01
CA SER A 78 -12.95 8.59 3.73
C SER A 78 -12.65 9.91 3.02
N HIS A 79 -11.77 9.86 2.01
CA HIS A 79 -11.40 11.03 1.22
C HIS A 79 -10.93 10.59 -0.18
N PRO A 80 -11.31 11.28 -1.27
CA PRO A 80 -10.97 10.87 -2.63
C PRO A 80 -9.46 10.81 -2.91
N SER A 81 -8.66 11.60 -2.19
CA SER A 81 -7.19 11.60 -2.33
C SER A 81 -6.48 10.66 -1.34
N VAL A 82 -7.21 9.78 -0.64
CA VAL A 82 -6.66 8.77 0.27
C VAL A 82 -7.23 7.41 -0.10
N VAL A 83 -6.37 6.41 -0.26
CA VAL A 83 -6.82 5.06 -0.57
C VAL A 83 -7.69 4.50 0.57
N SER A 84 -8.84 3.93 0.22
CA SER A 84 -9.75 3.36 1.20
C SER A 84 -9.32 1.95 1.60
N VAL A 85 -9.30 1.69 2.89
CA VAL A 85 -9.13 0.34 3.44
C VAL A 85 -10.51 -0.31 3.55
N LEU A 86 -10.66 -1.49 2.98
CA LEU A 86 -11.92 -2.23 2.89
C LEU A 86 -12.04 -3.29 3.99
N ASN A 87 -10.93 -4.00 4.27
CA ASN A 87 -10.94 -5.13 5.19
C ASN A 87 -9.54 -5.44 5.72
N PHE A 88 -9.47 -6.29 6.76
CA PHE A 88 -8.26 -6.88 7.31
C PHE A 88 -8.41 -8.38 7.42
N LEU A 89 -7.34 -9.08 7.13
CA LEU A 89 -7.27 -10.54 7.23
C LEU A 89 -6.07 -10.92 8.07
N ARG A 90 -6.24 -11.93 8.92
CA ARG A 90 -5.14 -12.58 9.62
C ARG A 90 -5.07 -14.03 9.17
N GLU A 91 -4.08 -14.34 8.36
CA GLU A 91 -3.86 -15.67 7.79
C GLU A 91 -2.37 -15.91 7.58
N ASN A 92 -1.94 -17.15 7.44
CA ASN A 92 -0.54 -17.52 7.19
C ASN A 92 0.46 -16.88 8.19
N GLU A 93 0.08 -16.72 9.46
CA GLU A 93 0.87 -16.08 10.51
C GLU A 93 1.31 -14.63 10.21
N THR A 94 0.59 -13.96 9.32
CA THR A 94 0.75 -12.54 8.99
C THR A 94 -0.58 -11.81 8.93
N VAL A 95 -0.56 -10.55 8.58
CA VAL A 95 -1.73 -9.69 8.42
C VAL A 95 -1.74 -9.10 7.02
N TYR A 96 -2.94 -9.08 6.44
CA TYR A 96 -3.20 -8.46 5.15
C TYR A 96 -4.18 -7.30 5.33
N MET A 97 -3.92 -6.19 4.67
CA MET A 97 -4.82 -5.05 4.54
C MET A 97 -5.41 -5.06 3.13
N VAL A 98 -6.72 -5.15 3.03
CA VAL A 98 -7.44 -5.08 1.75
C VAL A 98 -7.81 -3.63 1.47
N MET A 99 -7.45 -3.15 0.31
CA MET A 99 -7.66 -1.75 -0.11
C MET A 99 -8.29 -1.70 -1.48
N ASN A 100 -8.92 -0.57 -1.80
CA ASN A 100 -9.33 -0.30 -3.17
C ASN A 100 -8.12 -0.39 -4.11
N TYR A 101 -8.27 -1.13 -5.21
CA TYR A 101 -7.29 -1.10 -6.28
C TYR A 101 -7.55 0.11 -7.18
N LEU A 102 -6.57 1.00 -7.25
CA LEU A 102 -6.62 2.16 -8.14
C LEU A 102 -5.80 1.83 -9.39
N GLN A 103 -6.48 1.73 -10.51
CA GLN A 103 -5.81 1.54 -11.80
C GLN A 103 -5.21 2.85 -12.27
N GLY A 104 -3.91 2.86 -12.56
CA GLY A 104 -3.20 4.05 -13.01
C GLY A 104 -1.69 3.88 -12.83
N ASP A 105 -0.97 4.95 -13.14
CA ASP A 105 0.48 5.03 -13.02
C ASP A 105 0.87 5.88 -11.82
N THR A 106 2.05 5.63 -11.27
CA THR A 106 2.63 6.52 -10.26
C THR A 106 3.05 7.86 -10.88
N LEU A 107 3.16 8.90 -10.08
CA LEU A 107 3.71 10.17 -10.57
C LEU A 107 5.15 9.99 -11.09
N GLN A 108 5.90 9.06 -10.53
CA GLN A 108 7.25 8.71 -11.01
C GLN A 108 7.21 8.16 -12.44
N ASP A 109 6.32 7.21 -12.73
CA ASP A 109 6.17 6.62 -14.06
C ASP A 109 5.73 7.68 -15.07
N PHE A 110 4.79 8.54 -14.66
CA PHE A 110 4.33 9.66 -15.47
C PHE A 110 5.48 10.64 -15.80
N ILE A 111 6.33 10.98 -14.82
CA ILE A 111 7.50 11.85 -15.02
C ILE A 111 8.48 11.21 -16.02
N VAL A 112 8.80 9.93 -15.87
CA VAL A 112 9.71 9.21 -16.76
C VAL A 112 9.16 9.19 -18.18
N THR A 113 7.91 8.77 -18.34
CA THR A 113 7.25 8.69 -19.64
C THR A 113 7.18 10.06 -20.33
N ALA A 114 6.87 11.13 -19.58
CA ALA A 114 6.79 12.48 -20.13
C ALA A 114 8.16 12.98 -20.62
N ARG A 115 9.24 12.67 -19.92
CA ARG A 115 10.63 12.99 -20.31
C ARG A 115 11.03 12.24 -21.58
N ASP A 116 10.77 10.94 -21.64
CA ASP A 116 11.10 10.09 -22.80
C ASP A 116 10.38 10.56 -24.07
N MET A 117 9.14 11.02 -23.92
CA MET A 117 8.32 11.57 -25.02
C MET A 117 8.62 13.05 -25.33
N LYS A 118 9.58 13.69 -24.65
CA LYS A 118 9.89 15.13 -24.79
C LYS A 118 8.66 16.03 -24.62
N ARG A 119 7.76 15.65 -23.71
CA ARG A 119 6.51 16.36 -23.44
C ARG A 119 6.67 17.38 -22.31
N ASP A 120 7.59 18.32 -22.45
CA ASP A 120 7.91 19.32 -21.39
C ASP A 120 6.69 20.17 -20.99
N LYS A 121 5.70 20.32 -21.88
CA LYS A 121 4.47 21.09 -21.63
C LYS A 121 3.47 20.42 -20.68
N VAL A 122 3.68 19.16 -20.31
CA VAL A 122 2.77 18.41 -19.40
C VAL A 122 2.88 18.93 -17.97
N PHE A 123 4.05 19.41 -17.57
CA PHE A 123 4.31 19.97 -16.24
C PHE A 123 4.11 21.50 -16.19
N ARG A 124 2.94 21.96 -16.64
CA ARG A 124 2.57 23.37 -16.43
C ARG A 124 2.39 23.66 -14.95
N GLU A 125 2.72 24.87 -14.53
CA GLU A 125 2.57 25.30 -13.14
C GLU A 125 1.15 25.04 -12.60
N SER A 126 0.12 25.29 -13.43
CA SER A 126 -1.27 25.03 -13.05
C SER A 126 -1.54 23.54 -12.76
N THR A 127 -0.98 22.63 -13.56
CA THR A 127 -1.10 21.17 -13.34
C THR A 127 -0.41 20.75 -12.04
N ILE A 128 0.80 21.26 -11.80
CA ILE A 128 1.55 20.99 -10.57
C ILE A 128 0.78 21.51 -9.35
N ARG A 129 0.27 22.73 -9.40
CA ARG A 129 -0.52 23.32 -8.31
C ARG A 129 -1.76 22.49 -8.01
N SER A 130 -2.52 22.09 -9.03
CA SER A 130 -3.71 21.27 -8.86
C SER A 130 -3.39 19.91 -8.22
N LEU A 131 -2.30 19.26 -8.68
CA LEU A 131 -1.86 17.98 -8.10
C LEU A 131 -1.50 18.13 -6.62
N PHE A 132 -0.71 19.15 -6.28
CA PHE A 132 -0.31 19.38 -4.89
C PHE A 132 -1.49 19.79 -4.00
N ASP A 133 -2.46 20.53 -4.54
CA ASP A 133 -3.69 20.86 -3.80
C ASP A 133 -4.44 19.61 -3.37
N GLU A 134 -4.61 18.64 -4.27
CA GLU A 134 -5.26 17.36 -3.95
C GLU A 134 -4.46 16.51 -2.96
N ILE A 135 -3.13 16.44 -3.11
CA ILE A 135 -2.25 15.76 -2.16
C ILE A 135 -2.35 16.39 -0.76
N LEU A 136 -2.30 17.72 -0.69
CA LEU A 136 -2.37 18.46 0.59
C LEU A 136 -3.73 18.31 1.27
N LYS A 137 -4.83 18.24 0.50
CA LYS A 137 -6.16 17.93 1.05
C LYS A 137 -6.18 16.55 1.69
N GLY A 138 -5.67 15.53 1.00
CA GLY A 138 -5.53 14.18 1.55
C GLY A 138 -4.67 14.15 2.81
N LEU A 139 -3.48 14.75 2.78
CA LEU A 139 -2.58 14.83 3.93
C LEU A 139 -3.21 15.54 5.12
N ARG A 140 -3.96 16.62 4.88
CA ARG A 140 -4.69 17.34 5.93
C ARG A 140 -5.62 16.42 6.70
N ILE A 141 -6.38 15.56 6.00
CA ILE A 141 -7.29 14.61 6.63
C ILE A 141 -6.50 13.55 7.41
N VAL A 142 -5.41 13.00 6.85
CA VAL A 142 -4.53 12.05 7.53
C VAL A 142 -3.97 12.66 8.84
N HIS A 143 -3.50 13.91 8.80
CA HIS A 143 -2.98 14.62 9.98
C HIS A 143 -4.08 14.91 11.02
N GLN A 144 -5.32 15.19 10.62
CA GLN A 144 -6.44 15.34 11.54
C GLN A 144 -6.73 14.05 12.32
N HIS A 145 -6.45 12.88 11.73
CA HIS A 145 -6.49 11.58 12.39
C HIS A 145 -5.22 11.24 13.17
N LYS A 146 -4.33 12.25 13.40
CA LYS A 146 -3.07 12.12 14.15
C LYS A 146 -2.12 11.09 13.55
N MET A 147 -2.18 10.89 12.24
CA MET A 147 -1.29 10.03 11.48
C MET A 147 -0.32 10.86 10.65
N LEU A 148 0.86 10.29 10.38
CA LEU A 148 1.87 10.87 9.49
C LEU A 148 2.15 9.87 8.36
N HIS A 149 2.25 10.35 7.12
CA HIS A 149 2.51 9.49 5.98
C HIS A 149 3.96 8.98 5.95
N LEU A 150 4.94 9.82 6.30
CA LEU A 150 6.39 9.57 6.42
C LEU A 150 7.13 9.10 5.16
N ASP A 151 6.44 8.88 4.02
CA ASP A 151 7.06 8.41 2.77
C ASP A 151 6.39 9.05 1.53
N ILE A 152 6.19 10.37 1.56
CA ILE A 152 5.66 11.11 0.41
C ILE A 152 6.75 11.22 -0.65
N LYS A 153 6.52 10.59 -1.79
CA LYS A 153 7.43 10.59 -2.95
C LYS A 153 6.66 10.27 -4.24
N PRO A 154 7.19 10.61 -5.42
CA PRO A 154 6.49 10.38 -6.69
C PRO A 154 6.18 8.91 -7.01
N ALA A 155 6.88 7.97 -6.39
CA ALA A 155 6.69 6.53 -6.59
C ALA A 155 5.58 5.92 -5.72
N ASN A 156 4.96 6.72 -4.83
CA ASN A 156 3.90 6.27 -3.92
C ASN A 156 2.56 6.92 -4.24
#